data_a7a4e96cc1b1b348003eac101b14a573
#
_entry.id   a7a4e96cc1b1b348003eac101b14a573
#
_cell.length_a   1.000
_cell.length_b   1.000
_cell.length_c   1.000
_cell.angle_alpha   90.00
_cell.angle_beta   90.00
_cell.angle_gamma   90.00
#
_symmetry.space_group_name_H-M   'P 1'
#
loop_
_entity.id
_entity.type
_entity.pdbx_description
1 polymer ?
#
loop_
_entity_poly.entity_id
_entity_poly.type
_entity_poly.pdbx_seq_one_letter_code
_entity_poly.pdbx_strand_id
1 'polypeptide(L)' 'MKQEAFTMSLLFDTYGALLTEKQQTYFDLYYNQDLSLAEIAEQEGISRQGVHDAISRSEALLAS' A
#
# COMPACT_ATOMS: atom_id res chain seq x y z
N MET A 1 8.58 -3.34 7.42
CA MET A 1 7.42 -3.43 6.54
C MET A 1 7.61 -2.68 5.24
N LYS A 2 8.08 -1.44 5.27
CA LYS A 2 8.25 -0.67 4.04
C LYS A 2 9.41 -1.23 3.22
N GLN A 3 9.09 -1.71 2.02
CA GLN A 3 10.09 -2.20 1.07
C GLN A 3 10.85 -1.03 0.47
N GLU A 4 11.81 -1.28 -0.41
CA GLU A 4 12.47 -0.20 -1.10
C GLU A 4 11.44 0.59 -1.91
N ALA A 5 11.27 1.87 -1.57
CA ALA A 5 10.20 2.69 -2.13
C ALA A 5 10.29 2.84 -3.66
N PHE A 6 11.50 2.99 -4.19
CA PHE A 6 11.67 3.15 -5.63
C PHE A 6 11.24 1.90 -6.39
N THR A 7 11.68 0.72 -5.93
CA THR A 7 11.32 -0.55 -6.55
C THR A 7 9.81 -0.79 -6.45
N MET A 8 9.23 -0.52 -5.28
CA MET A 8 7.78 -0.71 -5.09
C MET A 8 6.97 0.25 -5.94
N SER A 9 7.41 1.49 -6.11
CA SER A 9 6.73 2.45 -6.98
C SER A 9 6.75 2.00 -8.44
N LEU A 10 7.86 1.46 -8.92
CA LEU A 10 7.96 0.91 -10.27
C LEU A 10 7.02 -0.28 -10.47
N LEU A 11 6.97 -1.18 -9.48
CA LEU A 11 6.09 -2.34 -9.54
C LEU A 11 4.63 -1.90 -9.52
N PHE A 12 4.30 -0.90 -8.71
CA PHE A 12 2.94 -0.38 -8.65
C PHE A 12 2.53 0.24 -9.99
N ASP A 13 3.41 1.02 -10.62
CA ASP A 13 3.14 1.61 -11.93
C ASP A 13 2.90 0.54 -13.00
N THR A 14 3.64 -0.57 -12.93
CA THR A 14 3.54 -1.64 -13.91
C THR A 14 2.39 -2.60 -13.63
N TYR A 15 2.23 -3.00 -12.38
CA TYR A 15 1.32 -4.08 -11.98
C TYR A 15 0.20 -3.65 -11.04
N GLY A 16 0.06 -2.35 -10.78
CA GLY A 16 -0.95 -1.85 -9.84
C GLY A 16 -2.37 -2.27 -10.19
N ALA A 17 -2.65 -2.52 -11.47
CA ALA A 17 -3.98 -2.96 -11.90
C ALA A 17 -4.36 -4.34 -11.35
N LEU A 18 -3.39 -5.12 -10.84
CA LEU A 18 -3.65 -6.39 -10.19
C LEU A 18 -4.22 -6.23 -8.79
N LEU A 19 -4.08 -5.04 -8.21
CA LEU A 19 -4.55 -4.73 -6.87
C LEU A 19 -6.02 -4.29 -6.92
N THR A 20 -6.73 -4.55 -5.82
CA THR A 20 -8.08 -4.00 -5.68
C THR A 20 -7.99 -2.47 -5.55
N GLU A 21 -9.11 -1.79 -5.75
CA GLU A 21 -9.17 -0.34 -5.61
C GLU A 21 -8.71 0.12 -4.23
N LYS A 22 -9.13 -0.58 -3.17
CA LYS A 22 -8.72 -0.27 -1.81
C LYS A 22 -7.23 -0.50 -1.59
N GLN A 23 -6.69 -1.60 -2.10
CA GLN A 23 -5.26 -1.88 -2.02
C GLN A 23 -4.45 -0.80 -2.73
N GLN A 24 -4.88 -0.37 -3.91
CA GLN A 24 -4.24 0.70 -4.64
C GLN A 24 -4.22 2.00 -3.82
N THR A 25 -5.34 2.34 -3.22
CA THR A 25 -5.45 3.54 -2.39
C THR A 25 -4.47 3.51 -1.21
N TYR A 26 -4.48 2.41 -0.44
CA TYR A 26 -3.61 2.31 0.73
C TYR A 26 -2.13 2.27 0.34
N PHE A 27 -1.82 1.57 -0.72
CA PHE A 27 -0.44 1.50 -1.23
C PHE A 27 0.05 2.88 -1.65
N ASP A 28 -0.77 3.64 -2.38
CA ASP A 28 -0.45 4.98 -2.83
C ASP A 28 -0.21 5.91 -1.63
N LEU A 29 -1.10 5.87 -0.64
CA LEU A 29 -0.96 6.71 0.55
C LEU A 29 0.32 6.40 1.32
N TYR A 30 0.70 5.14 1.38
CA TYR A 30 1.87 4.71 2.13
C TYR A 30 3.17 5.00 1.39
N TYR A 31 3.26 4.66 0.11
CA TYR A 31 4.51 4.75 -0.65
C TYR A 31 4.69 6.08 -1.36
N ASN A 32 3.64 6.69 -1.88
CA ASN A 32 3.74 7.93 -2.64
C ASN A 32 3.45 9.17 -1.80
N GLN A 33 2.50 9.08 -0.86
CA GLN A 33 2.14 10.19 0.01
C GLN A 33 2.92 10.18 1.33
N ASP A 34 3.67 9.12 1.56
CA ASP A 34 4.53 8.96 2.75
C ASP A 34 3.76 9.05 4.08
N LEU A 35 2.52 8.59 4.10
CA LEU A 35 1.72 8.56 5.32
C LEU A 35 2.06 7.32 6.16
N SER A 36 1.93 7.46 7.49
CA SER A 36 2.09 6.32 8.38
C SER A 36 0.85 5.43 8.34
N LEU A 37 0.98 4.20 8.84
CA LEU A 37 -0.16 3.30 8.93
C LEU A 37 -1.27 3.89 9.77
N ALA A 38 -0.94 4.56 10.88
CA ALA A 38 -1.93 5.19 11.74
C ALA A 38 -2.65 6.33 11.04
N GLU A 39 -1.93 7.14 10.26
CA GLU A 39 -2.53 8.23 9.50
C GLU A 39 -3.49 7.72 8.43
N ILE A 40 -3.09 6.65 7.73
CA ILE A 40 -3.96 6.04 6.72
C ILE A 40 -5.20 5.46 7.37
N ALA A 41 -5.03 4.75 8.49
CA ALA A 41 -6.15 4.16 9.21
C ALA A 41 -7.18 5.21 9.62
N GLU A 42 -6.72 6.34 10.16
CA GLU A 42 -7.58 7.43 10.56
C GLU A 42 -8.30 8.04 9.36
N GLN A 43 -7.56 8.31 8.28
CA GLN A 43 -8.12 8.91 7.09
C GLN A 43 -9.17 8.01 6.42
N GLU A 44 -8.91 6.72 6.36
CA GLU A 44 -9.78 5.76 5.66
C GLU A 44 -10.84 5.14 6.57
N GLY A 45 -10.81 5.42 7.85
CA GLY A 45 -11.81 4.93 8.78
C GLY A 45 -11.75 3.43 9.06
N ILE A 46 -10.54 2.86 9.02
CA ILE A 46 -10.31 1.45 9.32
C ILE A 46 -9.23 1.30 10.39
N SER A 47 -9.00 0.08 10.87
CA SER A 47 -7.98 -0.16 11.87
C SER A 47 -6.58 -0.09 11.25
N ARG A 48 -5.59 0.23 12.10
CA ARG A 48 -4.18 0.21 11.69
C ARG A 48 -3.78 -1.18 11.19
N GLN A 49 -4.27 -2.23 11.85
CA GLN A 49 -3.99 -3.61 11.44
C GLN A 49 -4.56 -3.88 10.04
N GLY A 50 -5.76 -3.35 9.75
CA GLY A 50 -6.36 -3.49 8.43
C GLY A 50 -5.51 -2.85 7.33
N VAL A 51 -4.96 -1.68 7.60
CA VAL A 51 -4.05 -1.01 6.66
C VAL A 51 -2.79 -1.85 6.47
N HIS A 52 -2.20 -2.31 7.57
CA HIS A 52 -0.99 -3.14 7.53
C HIS A 52 -1.21 -4.38 6.65
N ASP A 53 -2.32 -5.08 6.88
CA ASP A 53 -2.63 -6.30 6.12
C ASP A 53 -2.83 -6.00 4.63
N ALA A 54 -3.54 -4.93 4.32
CA ALA A 54 -3.78 -4.54 2.93
C ALA A 54 -2.48 -4.22 2.20
N ILE A 55 -1.60 -3.46 2.84
CA ILE A 55 -0.32 -3.10 2.23
C ILE A 55 0.59 -4.32 2.11
N SER A 56 0.63 -5.18 3.13
CA SER A 56 1.44 -6.41 3.09
C SER A 56 1.00 -7.32 1.95
N ARG A 57 -0.30 -7.46 1.73
CA ARG A 57 -0.83 -8.27 0.62
C ARG A 57 -0.50 -7.65 -0.72
N SER A 58 -0.57 -6.33 -0.82
CA SER A 58 -0.20 -5.61 -2.04
C SER A 58 1.26 -5.82 -2.37
N GLU A 59 2.15 -5.71 -1.38
CA GLU A 59 3.58 -5.94 -1.54
C GLU A 59 3.84 -7.37 -2.05
N ALA A 60 3.16 -8.34 -1.47
CA ALA A 60 3.33 -9.74 -1.86
C ALA A 60 2.89 -9.97 -3.32
N LEU A 61 1.77 -9.38 -3.72
CA LEU A 61 1.29 -9.50 -5.09
C LEU A 61 2.24 -8.85 -6.09
N LEU A 62 2.74 -7.66 -5.77
CA LEU A 62 3.63 -6.94 -6.67
C LEU A 62 5.01 -7.60 -6.77
N ALA A 63 5.46 -8.25 -5.70
CA ALA A 63 6.78 -8.87 -5.64
C ALA A 63 6.80 -10.32 -6.12
N SER A 64 5.65 -10.92 -6.37
CA SER A 64 5.58 -12.33 -6.77
C SER A 64 5.86 -12.57 -8.25
#